data_8e2141adb22b9a6883e80cfd6cdc263c
#
_entry.id   8e2141adb22b9a6883e80cfd6cdc263c
#
_cell.length_a   1.000
_cell.length_b   1.000
_cell.length_c   1.000
_cell.angle_alpha   90.00
_cell.angle_beta   90.00
_cell.angle_gamma   90.00
#
_symmetry.space_group_name_H-M   'P 1'
#
loop_
_entity.id
_entity.type
_entity.pdbx_description
1 polymer ?
#
loop_
_entity_poly.entity_id
_entity_poly.type
_entity_poly.pdbx_seq_one_letter_code
_entity_poly.pdbx_strand_id
1 'polypeptide(L)'
;MEKNGLFSQRIRLRHLHTFVAVAQQGTLGRAAETLNLSQPALSKTLNELEQLTGTRLFDRGRLGAQLTLVGEQFLTHAVKVLDALNTAGQALNRKDDHPGDVVRVGALPTAALGILPAAIGQFHKQQKNTTLQVATMSNTMLLAGLKSGELDLGIGRMSDPELMGGLNYELLFLESLKLVVRPNHPLLHDTVTLSRVMEWPVVVSPKGTAPRHNAEVMLQMQGCKLPSGCIETLSASLSRQLTVDYDYVWFVPSGAVKEDLRQGSLTSLPIASPGAGEPIGILTRVDTPLSSGAQSLLSAIRKSMPG
;
A
#
# COMPACT_ATOMS: atom_id res chain seq x y z
N MET A 1 -32.67 12.11 12.43
CA MET A 1 -31.99 10.79 12.41
C MET A 1 -32.72 9.68 11.64
N GLU A 2 -33.91 9.91 11.08
CA GLU A 2 -34.71 8.85 10.41
C GLU A 2 -34.48 8.63 8.91
N LYS A 3 -33.78 9.53 8.21
CA LYS A 3 -33.56 9.37 6.75
C LYS A 3 -32.48 8.34 6.37
N ASN A 4 -31.52 8.02 7.25
CA ASN A 4 -30.42 7.10 6.94
C ASN A 4 -30.83 5.61 7.02
N GLY A 5 -31.78 5.24 7.85
CA GLY A 5 -32.25 3.85 7.98
C GLY A 5 -33.02 3.35 6.76
N LEU A 6 -33.80 4.23 6.11
CA LEU A 6 -34.57 3.91 4.91
C LEU A 6 -33.71 3.78 3.63
N PHE A 7 -32.54 4.43 3.60
CA PHE A 7 -31.58 4.36 2.50
C PHE A 7 -31.02 2.95 2.34
N SER A 8 -30.51 2.35 3.42
CA SER A 8 -29.89 1.01 3.39
C SER A 8 -30.89 -0.12 3.10
N GLN A 9 -32.18 0.03 3.49
CA GLN A 9 -33.20 -0.99 3.27
C GLN A 9 -33.71 -1.05 1.83
N ARG A 10 -33.62 0.03 1.04
CA ARG A 10 -34.10 0.11 -0.33
C ARG A 10 -33.07 -0.15 -1.39
N ILE A 11 -31.78 0.13 -1.11
CA ILE A 11 -30.68 -0.18 -2.02
C ILE A 11 -30.40 -1.68 -1.95
N ARG A 12 -30.39 -2.33 -3.12
CA ARG A 12 -30.06 -3.74 -3.28
C ARG A 12 -28.66 -3.88 -3.90
N LEU A 13 -27.98 -4.98 -3.66
CA LEU A 13 -26.65 -5.26 -4.21
C LEU A 13 -26.60 -5.14 -5.75
N ARG A 14 -27.69 -5.53 -6.44
CA ARG A 14 -27.79 -5.34 -7.90
C ARG A 14 -27.61 -3.89 -8.33
N HIS A 15 -28.05 -2.91 -7.51
CA HIS A 15 -27.88 -1.49 -7.82
C HIS A 15 -26.39 -1.11 -7.76
N LEU A 16 -25.64 -1.60 -6.75
CA LEU A 16 -24.22 -1.35 -6.61
C LEU A 16 -23.41 -2.02 -7.72
N HIS A 17 -23.71 -3.29 -8.05
CA HIS A 17 -23.08 -3.99 -9.18
C HIS A 17 -23.30 -3.26 -10.50
N THR A 18 -24.55 -2.84 -10.78
CA THR A 18 -24.85 -2.06 -11.98
C THR A 18 -24.11 -0.75 -12.04
N PHE A 19 -24.10 -0.01 -10.93
CA PHE A 19 -23.43 1.28 -10.83
C PHE A 19 -21.92 1.15 -11.06
N VAL A 20 -21.26 0.21 -10.37
CA VAL A 20 -19.81 -0.03 -10.49
C VAL A 20 -19.44 -0.49 -11.90
N ALA A 21 -20.24 -1.40 -12.50
CA ALA A 21 -19.99 -1.85 -13.87
C ALA A 21 -20.08 -0.69 -14.89
N VAL A 22 -21.07 0.20 -14.76
CA VAL A 22 -21.19 1.38 -15.65
C VAL A 22 -20.03 2.34 -15.45
N ALA A 23 -19.58 2.57 -14.21
CA ALA A 23 -18.42 3.41 -13.90
C ALA A 23 -17.13 2.87 -14.52
N GLN A 24 -16.93 1.55 -14.51
CA GLN A 24 -15.74 0.90 -15.07
C GLN A 24 -15.76 0.82 -16.59
N GLN A 25 -16.94 0.57 -17.20
CA GLN A 25 -17.07 0.36 -18.63
C GLN A 25 -17.31 1.65 -19.44
N GLY A 26 -17.68 2.73 -18.77
CA GLY A 26 -17.93 4.05 -19.37
C GLY A 26 -19.18 4.11 -20.25
N THR A 27 -19.82 2.98 -20.56
CA THR A 27 -21.05 2.91 -21.37
C THR A 27 -22.03 1.88 -20.84
N LEU A 28 -23.33 2.18 -20.94
CA LEU A 28 -24.41 1.27 -20.54
C LEU A 28 -24.42 -0.05 -21.33
N GLY A 29 -24.06 -0.01 -22.60
CA GLY A 29 -24.01 -1.21 -23.45
C GLY A 29 -22.94 -2.20 -22.98
N ARG A 30 -21.69 -1.76 -22.83
CA ARG A 30 -20.59 -2.60 -22.35
C ARG A 30 -20.83 -3.13 -20.91
N ALA A 31 -21.38 -2.28 -20.05
CA ALA A 31 -21.73 -2.70 -18.70
C ALA A 31 -22.83 -3.78 -18.69
N ALA A 32 -23.81 -3.69 -19.58
CA ALA A 32 -24.86 -4.69 -19.73
C ALA A 32 -24.30 -6.04 -20.22
N GLU A 33 -23.38 -6.02 -21.18
CA GLU A 33 -22.67 -7.22 -21.65
C GLU A 33 -21.87 -7.86 -20.48
N THR A 34 -21.10 -7.05 -19.73
CA THR A 34 -20.30 -7.53 -18.59
C THR A 34 -21.16 -8.22 -17.53
N LEU A 35 -22.39 -7.71 -17.29
CA LEU A 35 -23.30 -8.26 -16.28
C LEU A 35 -24.28 -9.30 -16.85
N ASN A 36 -24.18 -9.68 -18.12
CA ASN A 36 -25.12 -10.56 -18.83
C ASN A 36 -26.58 -10.07 -18.70
N LEU A 37 -26.80 -8.77 -18.82
CA LEU A 37 -28.11 -8.11 -18.76
C LEU A 37 -28.45 -7.44 -20.09
N SER A 38 -29.74 -7.21 -20.35
CA SER A 38 -30.14 -6.31 -21.43
C SER A 38 -29.86 -4.85 -21.02
N GLN A 39 -29.46 -4.01 -21.97
CA GLN A 39 -29.23 -2.59 -21.72
C GLN A 39 -30.45 -1.85 -21.13
N PRO A 40 -31.72 -2.13 -21.55
CA PRO A 40 -32.89 -1.55 -20.90
C PRO A 40 -33.03 -1.94 -19.42
N ALA A 41 -32.75 -3.21 -19.09
CA ALA A 41 -32.81 -3.69 -17.69
C ALA A 41 -31.75 -3.01 -16.82
N LEU A 42 -30.50 -2.90 -17.34
CA LEU A 42 -29.43 -2.21 -16.65
C LEU A 42 -29.76 -0.73 -16.46
N SER A 43 -30.25 -0.04 -17.50
CA SER A 43 -30.67 1.36 -17.43
C SER A 43 -31.77 1.59 -16.39
N LYS A 44 -32.75 0.66 -16.31
CA LYS A 44 -33.82 0.71 -15.30
C LYS A 44 -33.25 0.61 -13.89
N THR A 45 -32.35 -0.36 -13.65
CA THR A 45 -31.70 -0.55 -12.33
C THR A 45 -30.88 0.67 -11.91
N LEU A 46 -30.16 1.28 -12.86
CA LEU A 46 -29.40 2.50 -12.58
C LEU A 46 -30.32 3.69 -12.25
N ASN A 47 -31.40 3.86 -13.00
CA ASN A 47 -32.39 4.90 -12.73
C ASN A 47 -33.09 4.69 -11.36
N GLU A 48 -33.39 3.44 -10.99
CA GLU A 48 -33.90 3.10 -9.65
C GLU A 48 -32.94 3.57 -8.56
N LEU A 49 -31.61 3.33 -8.74
CA LEU A 49 -30.60 3.79 -7.80
C LEU A 49 -30.57 5.32 -7.68
N GLU A 50 -30.55 6.05 -8.80
CA GLU A 50 -30.55 7.52 -8.80
C GLU A 50 -31.82 8.11 -8.17
N GLN A 51 -32.97 7.46 -8.37
CA GLN A 51 -34.22 7.84 -7.68
C GLN A 51 -34.15 7.58 -6.17
N LEU A 52 -33.61 6.44 -5.74
CA LEU A 52 -33.43 6.11 -4.32
C LEU A 52 -32.48 7.03 -3.59
N THR A 53 -31.42 7.47 -4.29
CA THR A 53 -30.42 8.41 -3.75
C THR A 53 -30.87 9.87 -3.85
N GLY A 54 -31.87 10.16 -4.70
CA GLY A 54 -32.33 11.52 -4.99
C GLY A 54 -31.28 12.36 -5.74
N THR A 55 -30.24 11.74 -6.29
CA THR A 55 -29.11 12.43 -6.91
C THR A 55 -28.70 11.71 -8.19
N ARG A 56 -28.31 12.47 -9.21
CA ARG A 56 -27.69 11.90 -10.41
C ARG A 56 -26.27 11.49 -10.10
N LEU A 57 -25.95 10.24 -10.45
CA LEU A 57 -24.62 9.66 -10.27
C LEU A 57 -23.82 9.66 -11.59
N PHE A 58 -24.53 9.75 -12.73
CA PHE A 58 -23.91 9.85 -14.05
C PHE A 58 -24.49 11.01 -14.86
N ASP A 59 -23.60 11.69 -15.57
CA ASP A 59 -23.94 12.54 -16.70
C ASP A 59 -23.94 11.68 -17.97
N ARG A 60 -25.10 11.63 -18.64
CA ARG A 60 -25.32 10.83 -19.85
C ARG A 60 -25.26 11.74 -21.07
N GLY A 61 -24.31 11.47 -21.95
CA GLY A 61 -24.10 12.27 -23.16
C GLY A 61 -23.67 11.42 -24.36
N ARG A 62 -23.33 12.08 -25.47
CA ARG A 62 -22.83 11.42 -26.68
C ARG A 62 -21.51 10.66 -26.46
N LEU A 63 -20.77 10.96 -25.40
CA LEU A 63 -19.49 10.33 -25.02
C LEU A 63 -19.67 9.16 -24.03
N GLY A 64 -20.90 8.74 -23.73
CA GLY A 64 -21.18 7.66 -22.77
C GLY A 64 -21.73 8.14 -21.45
N ALA A 65 -21.45 7.38 -20.35
CA ALA A 65 -21.86 7.68 -19.00
C ALA A 65 -20.61 8.11 -18.18
N GLN A 66 -20.53 9.38 -17.85
CA GLN A 66 -19.46 9.93 -17.02
C GLN A 66 -19.95 10.12 -15.58
N LEU A 67 -19.13 9.83 -14.58
CA LEU A 67 -19.50 10.04 -13.19
C LEU A 67 -19.66 11.53 -12.89
N THR A 68 -20.66 11.88 -12.10
CA THR A 68 -20.75 13.18 -11.44
C THR A 68 -19.79 13.20 -10.24
N LEU A 69 -19.49 14.36 -9.68
CA LEU A 69 -18.69 14.48 -8.45
C LEU A 69 -19.25 13.61 -7.31
N VAL A 70 -20.58 13.59 -7.17
CA VAL A 70 -21.27 12.73 -6.18
C VAL A 70 -21.13 11.26 -6.57
N GLY A 71 -21.17 10.94 -7.87
CA GLY A 71 -20.95 9.60 -8.40
C GLY A 71 -19.54 9.06 -8.05
N GLU A 72 -18.50 9.88 -8.18
CA GLU A 72 -17.12 9.50 -7.80
C GLU A 72 -17.01 9.17 -6.31
N GLN A 73 -17.59 10.01 -5.45
CA GLN A 73 -17.64 9.75 -4.01
C GLN A 73 -18.43 8.46 -3.71
N PHE A 74 -19.57 8.27 -4.34
CA PHE A 74 -20.39 7.08 -4.15
C PHE A 74 -19.68 5.81 -4.67
N LEU A 75 -18.88 5.89 -5.75
CA LEU A 75 -18.11 4.77 -6.28
C LEU A 75 -17.16 4.19 -5.24
N THR A 76 -16.44 5.06 -4.53
CA THR A 76 -15.52 4.65 -3.48
C THR A 76 -16.22 3.82 -2.39
N HIS A 77 -17.44 4.17 -2.04
CA HIS A 77 -18.22 3.45 -1.03
C HIS A 77 -18.89 2.18 -1.59
N ALA A 78 -19.40 2.24 -2.83
CA ALA A 78 -20.04 1.10 -3.48
C ALA A 78 -19.07 -0.07 -3.67
N VAL A 79 -17.84 0.20 -4.10
CA VAL A 79 -16.77 -0.81 -4.23
C VAL A 79 -16.50 -1.46 -2.88
N LYS A 80 -16.33 -0.68 -1.80
CA LYS A 80 -16.09 -1.22 -0.45
C LYS A 80 -17.20 -2.17 0.03
N VAL A 81 -18.46 -1.86 -0.26
CA VAL A 81 -19.59 -2.74 0.11
C VAL A 81 -19.53 -4.06 -0.65
N LEU A 82 -19.26 -4.01 -1.97
CA LEU A 82 -19.14 -5.22 -2.79
C LEU A 82 -17.95 -6.08 -2.39
N ASP A 83 -16.81 -5.48 -2.05
CA ASP A 83 -15.62 -6.18 -1.58
C ASP A 83 -15.87 -6.84 -0.22
N ALA A 84 -16.54 -6.16 0.71
CA ALA A 84 -16.94 -6.74 1.99
C ALA A 84 -17.87 -7.96 1.80
N LEU A 85 -18.80 -7.91 0.84
CA LEU A 85 -19.66 -9.03 0.51
C LEU A 85 -18.88 -10.21 -0.08
N ASN A 86 -17.95 -9.93 -0.99
CA ASN A 86 -17.06 -10.95 -1.56
C ASN A 86 -16.21 -11.62 -0.47
N THR A 87 -15.70 -10.85 0.47
CA THR A 87 -14.95 -11.34 1.64
C THR A 87 -15.82 -12.25 2.52
N ALA A 88 -17.05 -11.84 2.78
CA ALA A 88 -18.01 -12.67 3.52
C ALA A 88 -18.36 -13.97 2.78
N GLY A 89 -18.54 -13.92 1.45
CA GLY A 89 -18.77 -15.09 0.60
C GLY A 89 -17.59 -16.05 0.61
N GLN A 90 -16.37 -15.54 0.57
CA GLN A 90 -15.15 -16.35 0.70
C GLN A 90 -15.04 -17.03 2.08
N ALA A 91 -15.47 -16.35 3.14
CA ALA A 91 -15.50 -16.92 4.48
C ALA A 91 -16.49 -18.10 4.61
N LEU A 92 -17.63 -18.03 3.89
CA LEU A 92 -18.64 -19.11 3.87
C LEU A 92 -18.19 -20.32 3.00
N ASN A 93 -17.41 -20.07 1.95
CA ASN A 93 -16.90 -21.14 1.07
C ASN A 93 -15.67 -21.87 1.64
N ARG A 94 -15.23 -21.55 2.85
CA ARG A 94 -14.25 -22.34 3.61
C ARG A 94 -14.91 -23.64 4.10
N LYS A 95 -15.28 -24.52 3.17
CA LYS A 95 -15.54 -25.92 3.49
C LYS A 95 -14.22 -26.59 3.85
N ASP A 96 -14.28 -27.45 4.87
CA ASP A 96 -13.23 -28.22 5.54
C ASP A 96 -12.34 -29.15 4.68
N ASP A 97 -12.05 -28.81 3.45
CA ASP A 97 -10.95 -29.38 2.70
C ASP A 97 -9.74 -28.46 2.88
N HIS A 98 -8.77 -28.87 3.64
CA HIS A 98 -7.53 -28.18 3.97
C HIS A 98 -6.72 -27.71 2.73
N PRO A 99 -7.04 -26.59 2.08
CA PRO A 99 -6.02 -25.76 1.49
C PRO A 99 -5.50 -24.92 2.65
N GLY A 100 -4.24 -24.99 2.96
CA GLY A 100 -3.61 -24.34 4.09
C GLY A 100 -4.10 -22.92 4.27
N ASP A 101 -4.22 -22.46 5.52
CA ASP A 101 -4.59 -21.09 5.86
C ASP A 101 -3.84 -20.11 4.96
N VAL A 102 -4.54 -19.13 4.40
CA VAL A 102 -3.91 -18.06 3.63
C VAL A 102 -3.78 -16.85 4.55
N VAL A 103 -2.56 -16.37 4.72
CA VAL A 103 -2.26 -15.14 5.45
C VAL A 103 -1.84 -14.06 4.44
N ARG A 104 -2.58 -12.95 4.42
CA ARG A 104 -2.37 -11.82 3.51
C ARG A 104 -1.66 -10.70 4.23
N VAL A 105 -0.45 -10.39 3.77
CA VAL A 105 0.44 -9.39 4.39
C VAL A 105 0.68 -8.25 3.42
N GLY A 106 0.37 -7.03 3.85
CA GLY A 106 0.80 -5.82 3.18
C GLY A 106 2.07 -5.26 3.82
N ALA A 107 3.01 -4.77 3.04
CA ALA A 107 4.20 -4.13 3.60
C ALA A 107 4.68 -2.96 2.75
N LEU A 108 5.31 -1.98 3.38
CA LEU A 108 6.07 -0.97 2.66
C LEU A 108 7.26 -1.65 1.95
N PRO A 109 7.58 -1.29 0.70
CA PRO A 109 8.60 -1.98 -0.09
C PRO A 109 9.95 -2.11 0.63
N THR A 110 10.39 -1.06 1.30
CA THR A 110 11.67 -1.04 2.03
C THR A 110 11.61 -1.81 3.35
N ALA A 111 10.49 -1.71 4.09
CA ALA A 111 10.29 -2.45 5.34
C ALA A 111 10.18 -3.97 5.09
N ALA A 112 9.56 -4.38 3.97
CA ALA A 112 9.46 -5.77 3.57
C ALA A 112 10.83 -6.44 3.48
N LEU A 113 11.81 -5.77 2.85
CA LEU A 113 13.17 -6.30 2.68
C LEU A 113 13.91 -6.49 4.00
N GLY A 114 13.71 -5.57 4.95
CA GLY A 114 14.41 -5.61 6.24
C GLY A 114 13.87 -6.64 7.23
N ILE A 115 12.58 -6.99 7.13
CA ILE A 115 11.87 -7.75 8.18
C ILE A 115 11.40 -9.12 7.68
N LEU A 116 10.69 -9.14 6.54
CA LEU A 116 9.95 -10.32 6.13
C LEU A 116 10.81 -11.54 5.82
N PRO A 117 12.01 -11.47 5.22
CA PRO A 117 12.79 -12.66 4.91
C PRO A 117 13.08 -13.53 6.14
N ALA A 118 13.54 -12.91 7.23
CA ALA A 118 13.83 -13.63 8.47
C ALA A 118 12.55 -14.16 9.14
N ALA A 119 11.49 -13.34 9.17
CA ALA A 119 10.20 -13.72 9.75
C ALA A 119 9.56 -14.88 8.98
N ILE A 120 9.56 -14.84 7.64
CA ILE A 120 9.03 -15.91 6.79
C ILE A 120 9.83 -17.19 6.97
N GLY A 121 11.16 -17.10 7.04
CA GLY A 121 12.00 -18.26 7.29
C GLY A 121 11.71 -18.97 8.63
N GLN A 122 11.39 -18.19 9.67
CA GLN A 122 10.93 -18.75 10.96
C GLN A 122 9.50 -19.30 10.88
N PHE A 123 8.60 -18.57 10.25
CA PHE A 123 7.21 -18.94 10.09
C PHE A 123 7.04 -20.29 9.39
N HIS A 124 7.70 -20.50 8.25
CA HIS A 124 7.58 -21.76 7.49
C HIS A 124 8.12 -23.00 8.22
N LYS A 125 9.02 -22.82 9.21
CA LYS A 125 9.43 -23.95 10.07
C LYS A 125 8.28 -24.48 10.93
N GLN A 126 7.32 -23.62 11.28
CA GLN A 126 6.20 -23.96 12.17
C GLN A 126 4.89 -24.19 11.41
N GLN A 127 4.69 -23.54 10.27
CA GLN A 127 3.45 -23.49 9.50
C GLN A 127 3.71 -23.91 8.03
N LYS A 128 3.94 -25.20 7.81
CA LYS A 128 4.32 -25.73 6.48
C LYS A 128 3.19 -25.67 5.44
N ASN A 129 1.94 -25.68 5.88
CA ASN A 129 0.75 -25.76 5.01
C ASN A 129 0.03 -24.41 4.86
N THR A 130 0.56 -23.31 5.44
CA THR A 130 -0.04 -21.99 5.33
C THR A 130 0.58 -21.22 4.16
N THR A 131 -0.26 -20.72 3.27
CA THR A 131 0.18 -19.85 2.17
C THR A 131 0.32 -18.43 2.67
N LEU A 132 1.48 -17.81 2.45
CA LEU A 132 1.69 -16.37 2.65
C LEU A 132 1.55 -15.65 1.31
N GLN A 133 0.61 -14.70 1.27
CA GLN A 133 0.50 -13.74 0.18
C GLN A 133 1.07 -12.41 0.66
N VAL A 134 2.20 -12.00 0.09
CA VAL A 134 2.89 -10.76 0.46
C VAL A 134 2.76 -9.76 -0.68
N ALA A 135 2.17 -8.60 -0.39
CA ALA A 135 2.05 -7.50 -1.34
C ALA A 135 2.80 -6.27 -0.82
N THR A 136 3.64 -5.69 -1.68
CA THR A 136 4.29 -4.41 -1.35
C THR A 136 3.49 -3.25 -1.93
N MET A 137 3.25 -2.23 -1.11
CA MET A 137 2.37 -1.11 -1.46
C MET A 137 2.71 0.17 -0.69
N SER A 138 2.08 1.29 -1.08
CA SER A 138 2.16 2.54 -0.32
C SER A 138 1.45 2.42 1.03
N ASN A 139 1.80 3.28 2.00
CA ASN A 139 1.16 3.28 3.32
C ASN A 139 -0.36 3.50 3.24
N THR A 140 -0.81 4.38 2.35
CA THR A 140 -2.24 4.65 2.14
C THR A 140 -3.00 3.40 1.67
N MET A 141 -2.45 2.67 0.70
CA MET A 141 -3.05 1.41 0.21
C MET A 141 -3.04 0.32 1.28
N LEU A 142 -1.97 0.26 2.08
CA LEU A 142 -1.83 -0.70 3.18
C LEU A 142 -2.92 -0.47 4.24
N LEU A 143 -3.14 0.78 4.68
CA LEU A 143 -4.20 1.10 5.64
C LEU A 143 -5.59 0.82 5.06
N ALA A 144 -5.82 1.13 3.78
CA ALA A 144 -7.09 0.81 3.11
C ALA A 144 -7.33 -0.70 3.03
N GLY A 145 -6.33 -1.49 2.62
CA GLY A 145 -6.43 -2.95 2.53
C GLY A 145 -6.65 -3.65 3.87
N LEU A 146 -6.07 -3.11 4.97
CA LEU A 146 -6.37 -3.59 6.32
C LEU A 146 -7.81 -3.30 6.71
N LYS A 147 -8.29 -2.07 6.47
CA LYS A 147 -9.67 -1.67 6.82
C LYS A 147 -10.72 -2.43 6.01
N SER A 148 -10.46 -2.72 4.74
CA SER A 148 -11.36 -3.51 3.89
C SER A 148 -11.34 -5.01 4.22
N GLY A 149 -10.33 -5.51 4.94
CA GLY A 149 -10.14 -6.93 5.22
C GLY A 149 -9.43 -7.70 4.11
N GLU A 150 -8.92 -7.02 3.08
CA GLU A 150 -8.06 -7.62 2.05
C GLU A 150 -6.72 -8.08 2.62
N LEU A 151 -6.24 -7.42 3.66
CA LEU A 151 -5.02 -7.76 4.38
C LEU A 151 -5.33 -8.22 5.81
N ASP A 152 -4.59 -9.20 6.29
CA ASP A 152 -4.66 -9.68 7.67
C ASP A 152 -3.68 -8.92 8.58
N LEU A 153 -2.49 -8.62 8.06
CA LEU A 153 -1.40 -7.92 8.74
C LEU A 153 -0.80 -6.85 7.82
N GLY A 154 -0.33 -5.76 8.42
CA GLY A 154 0.40 -4.71 7.73
C GLY A 154 1.74 -4.40 8.40
N ILE A 155 2.79 -4.17 7.62
CA ILE A 155 4.05 -3.59 8.08
C ILE A 155 4.18 -2.21 7.45
N GLY A 156 3.98 -1.19 8.24
CA GLY A 156 3.85 0.18 7.76
C GLY A 156 4.18 1.23 8.80
N ARG A 157 3.78 2.47 8.48
CA ARG A 157 3.96 3.63 9.34
C ARG A 157 2.65 4.06 9.96
N MET A 158 2.75 4.65 11.14
CA MET A 158 1.64 5.42 11.68
C MET A 158 1.26 6.54 10.70
N SER A 159 0.00 6.90 10.66
CA SER A 159 -0.54 7.97 9.82
C SER A 159 -1.42 8.89 10.66
N ASP A 160 -2.06 9.86 10.03
CA ASP A 160 -2.99 10.75 10.72
C ASP A 160 -4.09 9.98 11.46
N PRO A 161 -4.56 10.44 12.61
CA PRO A 161 -5.57 9.74 13.43
C PRO A 161 -6.82 9.32 12.67
N GLU A 162 -7.26 10.13 11.71
CA GLU A 162 -8.42 9.81 10.85
C GLU A 162 -8.18 8.57 9.98
N LEU A 163 -6.96 8.40 9.50
CA LEU A 163 -6.56 7.24 8.70
C LEU A 163 -6.28 6.00 9.57
N MET A 164 -6.02 6.18 10.86
CA MET A 164 -5.73 5.09 11.80
C MET A 164 -6.98 4.51 12.46
N GLY A 165 -8.15 5.14 12.31
CA GLY A 165 -9.40 4.64 12.92
C GLY A 165 -9.67 3.16 12.59
N GLY A 166 -9.93 2.33 13.62
CA GLY A 166 -10.15 0.88 13.50
C GLY A 166 -8.89 0.02 13.35
N LEU A 167 -7.70 0.63 13.46
CA LEU A 167 -6.44 -0.09 13.37
C LEU A 167 -5.63 0.05 14.67
N ASN A 168 -5.00 -1.06 15.09
CA ASN A 168 -3.94 -1.08 16.10
C ASN A 168 -2.59 -0.85 15.42
N TYR A 169 -1.70 -0.17 16.12
CA TYR A 169 -0.32 0.02 15.72
C TYR A 169 0.63 -0.40 16.84
N GLU A 170 1.56 -1.29 16.51
CA GLU A 170 2.62 -1.74 17.41
C GLU A 170 3.97 -1.35 16.82
N LEU A 171 4.70 -0.46 17.49
CA LEU A 171 6.02 -0.03 17.05
C LEU A 171 7.00 -1.22 17.04
N LEU A 172 7.71 -1.41 15.95
CA LEU A 172 8.80 -2.39 15.84
C LEU A 172 10.17 -1.73 16.01
N PHE A 173 10.46 -0.68 15.25
CA PHE A 173 11.74 0.03 15.29
C PHE A 173 11.64 1.40 14.61
N LEU A 174 12.70 2.19 14.81
CA LEU A 174 12.90 3.46 14.10
C LEU A 174 13.82 3.24 12.90
N GLU A 175 13.43 3.70 11.72
CA GLU A 175 14.13 3.53 10.47
C GLU A 175 14.75 4.85 10.00
N SER A 176 16.06 4.93 9.93
CA SER A 176 16.77 6.11 9.44
C SER A 176 16.89 6.11 7.91
N LEU A 177 16.96 7.29 7.31
CA LEU A 177 17.31 7.44 5.90
C LEU A 177 18.83 7.33 5.74
N LYS A 178 19.28 6.59 4.72
CA LYS A 178 20.67 6.50 4.32
C LYS A 178 20.85 6.93 2.87
N LEU A 179 22.04 7.42 2.55
CA LEU A 179 22.49 7.60 1.18
C LEU A 179 23.48 6.49 0.90
N VAL A 180 23.21 5.69 -0.12
CA VAL A 180 24.06 4.57 -0.47
C VAL A 180 24.52 4.65 -1.92
N VAL A 181 25.68 4.11 -2.17
CA VAL A 181 26.35 4.02 -3.48
C VAL A 181 26.96 2.62 -3.64
N ARG A 182 27.39 2.27 -4.85
CA ARG A 182 28.18 1.07 -5.05
C ARG A 182 29.55 1.17 -4.34
N PRO A 183 30.21 0.04 -4.03
CA PRO A 183 31.61 0.04 -3.60
C PRO A 183 32.50 0.72 -4.65
N ASN A 184 33.50 1.45 -4.19
CA ASN A 184 34.41 2.21 -5.05
C ASN A 184 33.76 3.29 -5.92
N HIS A 185 32.61 3.84 -5.47
CA HIS A 185 32.00 4.98 -6.13
C HIS A 185 32.93 6.21 -6.02
N PRO A 186 33.06 7.05 -7.07
CA PRO A 186 33.99 8.20 -7.04
C PRO A 186 33.76 9.17 -5.88
N LEU A 187 32.53 9.31 -5.37
CA LEU A 187 32.23 10.11 -4.18
C LEU A 187 33.01 9.66 -2.92
N LEU A 188 33.43 8.39 -2.86
CA LEU A 188 34.16 7.85 -1.69
C LEU A 188 35.65 8.22 -1.64
N HIS A 189 36.17 8.76 -2.73
CA HIS A 189 37.61 9.12 -2.80
C HIS A 189 37.93 10.47 -2.17
N ASP A 190 36.92 11.31 -1.91
CA ASP A 190 37.06 12.65 -1.37
C ASP A 190 36.11 12.92 -0.20
N THR A 191 36.19 14.13 0.37
CA THR A 191 35.20 14.55 1.39
C THR A 191 33.78 14.55 0.84
N VAL A 192 32.91 13.75 1.42
CA VAL A 192 31.51 13.62 1.01
C VAL A 192 30.67 14.73 1.63
N THR A 193 30.07 15.55 0.79
CA THR A 193 29.10 16.59 1.18
C THR A 193 27.79 16.41 0.39
N LEU A 194 26.68 16.89 0.91
CA LEU A 194 25.41 16.82 0.16
C LEU A 194 25.45 17.60 -1.16
N SER A 195 26.16 18.69 -1.22
CA SER A 195 26.36 19.46 -2.48
C SER A 195 27.03 18.60 -3.54
N ARG A 196 28.08 17.86 -3.21
CA ARG A 196 28.74 16.93 -4.13
C ARG A 196 27.86 15.74 -4.51
N VAL A 197 27.06 15.24 -3.58
CA VAL A 197 26.08 14.19 -3.88
C VAL A 197 25.07 14.65 -4.95
N MET A 198 24.66 15.94 -4.94
CA MET A 198 23.73 16.48 -5.92
C MET A 198 24.32 16.69 -7.32
N GLU A 199 25.63 16.51 -7.50
CA GLU A 199 26.28 16.48 -8.81
C GLU A 199 26.12 15.13 -9.53
N TRP A 200 25.68 14.09 -8.80
CA TRP A 200 25.48 12.74 -9.29
C TRP A 200 23.99 12.46 -9.56
N PRO A 201 23.68 11.50 -10.43
CA PRO A 201 22.30 11.05 -10.59
C PRO A 201 21.80 10.44 -9.29
N VAL A 202 20.57 10.80 -8.91
CA VAL A 202 19.96 10.32 -7.66
C VAL A 202 18.67 9.56 -7.91
N VAL A 203 18.41 8.56 -7.07
CA VAL A 203 17.14 7.87 -6.99
C VAL A 203 16.53 8.05 -5.61
N VAL A 204 15.25 8.42 -5.58
CA VAL A 204 14.50 8.76 -4.37
C VAL A 204 13.12 8.14 -4.40
N SER A 205 12.47 8.07 -3.25
CA SER A 205 11.06 7.70 -3.17
C SER A 205 10.15 8.79 -3.77
N PRO A 206 8.95 8.45 -4.27
CA PRO A 206 8.00 9.41 -4.83
C PRO A 206 7.52 10.43 -3.80
N LYS A 207 7.06 11.59 -4.29
CA LYS A 207 6.42 12.62 -3.46
C LYS A 207 5.25 12.05 -2.65
N GLY A 208 5.02 12.59 -1.46
CA GLY A 208 3.98 12.12 -0.54
C GLY A 208 4.38 10.90 0.29
N THR A 209 5.62 10.40 0.16
CA THR A 209 6.15 9.34 1.03
C THR A 209 7.04 9.92 2.13
N ALA A 210 7.07 9.28 3.31
CA ALA A 210 7.93 9.70 4.41
C ALA A 210 9.43 9.69 4.04
N PRO A 211 9.97 8.68 3.34
CA PRO A 211 11.38 8.72 2.91
C PRO A 211 11.71 9.89 1.99
N ARG A 212 10.74 10.31 1.12
CA ARG A 212 10.92 11.50 0.28
C ARG A 212 10.94 12.77 1.12
N HIS A 213 10.00 12.92 2.03
CA HIS A 213 9.97 14.06 2.95
C HIS A 213 11.28 14.20 3.72
N ASN A 214 11.79 13.11 4.28
CA ASN A 214 13.05 13.11 5.02
C ASN A 214 14.25 13.45 4.16
N ALA A 215 14.28 12.99 2.90
CA ALA A 215 15.32 13.41 1.95
C ALA A 215 15.27 14.91 1.67
N GLU A 216 14.09 15.47 1.46
CA GLU A 216 13.90 16.90 1.21
C GLU A 216 14.28 17.74 2.43
N VAL A 217 13.89 17.33 3.65
CA VAL A 217 14.29 17.99 4.90
C VAL A 217 15.81 17.96 5.07
N MET A 218 16.43 16.79 4.87
CA MET A 218 17.90 16.64 4.94
C MET A 218 18.61 17.61 4.00
N LEU A 219 18.17 17.69 2.76
CA LEU A 219 18.74 18.58 1.76
C LEU A 219 18.52 20.05 2.10
N GLN A 220 17.30 20.41 2.51
CA GLN A 220 16.93 21.78 2.86
C GLN A 220 17.75 22.33 4.03
N MET A 221 18.02 21.50 5.05
CA MET A 221 18.85 21.90 6.20
C MET A 221 20.30 22.29 5.82
N GLN A 222 20.78 21.85 4.65
CA GLN A 222 22.10 22.17 4.12
C GLN A 222 22.04 23.05 2.86
N GLY A 223 20.89 23.69 2.60
CA GLY A 223 20.70 24.57 1.45
C GLY A 223 20.73 23.89 0.09
N CYS A 224 20.60 22.55 0.06
CA CYS A 224 20.56 21.77 -1.16
C CYS A 224 19.12 21.47 -1.61
N LYS A 225 18.98 21.10 -2.88
CA LYS A 225 17.70 20.64 -3.47
C LYS A 225 17.95 19.42 -4.33
N LEU A 226 16.95 18.56 -4.46
CA LEU A 226 17.01 17.45 -5.41
C LEU A 226 17.17 17.97 -6.84
N PRO A 227 18.03 17.34 -7.67
CA PRO A 227 18.16 17.69 -9.08
C PRO A 227 16.87 17.41 -9.83
N SER A 228 16.57 18.21 -10.85
CA SER A 228 15.35 18.09 -11.66
C SER A 228 15.24 16.76 -12.41
N GLY A 229 16.36 16.09 -12.66
CA GLY A 229 16.44 14.78 -13.34
C GLY A 229 16.50 13.58 -12.41
N CYS A 230 16.14 13.70 -11.12
CA CYS A 230 16.13 12.55 -10.21
C CYS A 230 15.11 11.49 -10.63
N ILE A 231 15.42 10.22 -10.37
CA ILE A 231 14.50 9.11 -10.57
C ILE A 231 13.63 8.95 -9.33
N GLU A 232 12.32 8.93 -9.51
CA GLU A 232 11.34 8.71 -8.45
C GLU A 232 10.72 7.32 -8.58
N THR A 233 10.93 6.43 -7.61
CA THR A 233 10.37 5.07 -7.65
C THR A 233 10.20 4.46 -6.26
N LEU A 234 9.22 3.56 -6.11
CA LEU A 234 9.06 2.66 -4.95
C LEU A 234 9.78 1.31 -5.17
N SER A 235 10.26 1.03 -6.37
CA SER A 235 10.92 -0.23 -6.69
C SER A 235 12.34 -0.26 -6.11
N ALA A 236 12.51 -0.97 -5.00
CA ALA A 236 13.82 -1.15 -4.37
C ALA A 236 14.80 -1.91 -5.28
N SER A 237 14.32 -2.88 -6.07
CA SER A 237 15.16 -3.62 -7.01
C SER A 237 15.67 -2.73 -8.16
N LEU A 238 14.82 -1.87 -8.72
CA LEU A 238 15.26 -0.89 -9.73
C LEU A 238 16.27 0.09 -9.13
N SER A 239 15.98 0.65 -7.95
CA SER A 239 16.88 1.60 -7.28
C SER A 239 18.23 0.96 -7.01
N ARG A 240 18.23 -0.29 -6.51
CA ARG A 240 19.47 -1.05 -6.26
C ARG A 240 20.29 -1.24 -7.53
N GLN A 241 19.63 -1.64 -8.64
CA GLN A 241 20.33 -1.87 -9.92
C GLN A 241 20.95 -0.57 -10.46
N LEU A 242 20.20 0.54 -10.42
CA LEU A 242 20.72 1.86 -10.80
C LEU A 242 21.94 2.27 -9.97
N THR A 243 21.93 1.98 -8.68
CA THR A 243 23.04 2.30 -7.77
C THR A 243 24.27 1.44 -8.04
N VAL A 244 24.08 0.14 -8.29
CA VAL A 244 25.19 -0.80 -8.51
C VAL A 244 25.86 -0.61 -9.87
N ASP A 245 25.07 -0.40 -10.94
CA ASP A 245 25.58 -0.47 -12.31
C ASP A 245 25.77 0.91 -12.97
N TYR A 246 25.10 1.97 -12.45
CA TYR A 246 25.01 3.26 -13.14
C TYR A 246 25.36 4.47 -12.27
N ASP A 247 26.08 4.27 -11.18
CA ASP A 247 26.58 5.34 -10.30
C ASP A 247 25.50 6.25 -9.69
N TYR A 248 24.29 5.74 -9.50
CA TYR A 248 23.24 6.49 -8.81
C TYR A 248 23.49 6.51 -7.31
N VAL A 249 23.24 7.66 -6.69
CA VAL A 249 23.14 7.76 -5.25
C VAL A 249 21.69 7.48 -4.85
N TRP A 250 21.47 6.46 -4.03
CA TRP A 250 20.13 6.07 -3.59
C TRP A 250 19.84 6.57 -2.18
N PHE A 251 18.80 7.38 -2.05
CA PHE A 251 18.21 7.80 -0.78
C PHE A 251 17.23 6.73 -0.31
N VAL A 252 17.60 5.98 0.71
CA VAL A 252 16.89 4.76 1.07
C VAL A 252 16.73 4.59 2.58
N PRO A 253 15.58 4.10 3.07
CA PRO A 253 15.44 3.65 4.44
C PRO A 253 16.43 2.52 4.77
N SER A 254 17.06 2.59 5.94
CA SER A 254 18.20 1.75 6.31
C SER A 254 17.91 0.24 6.28
N GLY A 255 16.68 -0.16 6.60
CA GLY A 255 16.27 -1.57 6.60
C GLY A 255 16.35 -2.23 5.24
N ALA A 256 16.08 -1.48 4.16
CA ALA A 256 16.09 -2.00 2.80
C ALA A 256 17.47 -2.42 2.29
N VAL A 257 18.53 -1.81 2.83
CA VAL A 257 19.93 -2.02 2.38
C VAL A 257 20.82 -2.67 3.44
N LYS A 258 20.20 -3.10 4.55
CA LYS A 258 20.96 -3.70 5.68
C LYS A 258 21.84 -4.86 5.23
N GLU A 259 21.30 -5.75 4.41
CA GLU A 259 22.04 -6.92 3.92
C GLU A 259 23.09 -6.54 2.88
N ASP A 260 22.79 -5.63 1.97
CA ASP A 260 23.76 -5.12 0.99
C ASP A 260 24.97 -4.46 1.67
N LEU A 261 24.74 -3.67 2.72
CA LEU A 261 25.80 -3.04 3.51
C LEU A 261 26.63 -4.09 4.25
N ARG A 262 25.99 -5.13 4.80
CA ARG A 262 26.67 -6.23 5.50
C ARG A 262 27.55 -7.06 4.54
N GLN A 263 27.07 -7.29 3.31
CA GLN A 263 27.80 -8.04 2.28
C GLN A 263 28.83 -7.17 1.53
N GLY A 264 28.80 -5.85 1.72
CA GLY A 264 29.67 -4.92 1.00
C GLY A 264 29.29 -4.71 -0.46
N SER A 265 28.07 -5.08 -0.88
CA SER A 265 27.54 -4.83 -2.23
C SER A 265 27.09 -3.37 -2.43
N LEU A 266 26.80 -2.68 -1.34
CA LEU A 266 26.59 -1.23 -1.27
C LEU A 266 27.43 -0.63 -0.14
N THR A 267 27.70 0.67 -0.24
CA THR A 267 28.43 1.46 0.76
C THR A 267 27.58 2.66 1.18
N SER A 268 27.45 2.88 2.49
CA SER A 268 26.74 4.07 3.01
C SER A 268 27.66 5.27 2.98
N LEU A 269 27.17 6.40 2.45
CA LEU A 269 27.88 7.68 2.55
C LEU A 269 27.86 8.18 4.00
N PRO A 270 28.93 8.84 4.46
CA PRO A 270 29.05 9.37 5.83
C PRO A 270 28.25 10.66 6.01
N ILE A 271 26.97 10.62 5.67
CA ILE A 271 26.02 11.73 5.83
C ILE A 271 24.98 11.32 6.86
N ALA A 272 24.91 12.09 7.94
CA ALA A 272 23.94 11.85 9.00
C ALA A 272 22.52 12.21 8.54
N SER A 273 21.58 11.30 8.81
CA SER A 273 20.15 11.60 8.66
C SER A 273 19.69 12.46 9.83
N PRO A 274 18.97 13.55 9.59
CA PRO A 274 18.36 14.33 10.66
C PRO A 274 17.24 13.55 11.34
N GLY A 275 17.10 13.73 12.67
CA GLY A 275 15.99 13.18 13.45
C GLY A 275 16.21 11.73 13.94
N ALA A 276 15.25 11.26 14.72
CA ALA A 276 15.28 9.96 15.39
C ALA A 276 14.96 8.76 14.48
N GLY A 277 14.64 9.00 13.22
CA GLY A 277 14.16 7.98 12.29
C GLY A 277 12.63 7.88 12.23
N GLU A 278 12.14 7.17 11.22
CA GLU A 278 10.71 6.94 10.99
C GLU A 278 10.22 5.70 11.73
N PRO A 279 9.10 5.77 12.47
CA PRO A 279 8.56 4.61 13.16
C PRO A 279 7.96 3.61 12.17
N ILE A 280 8.48 2.41 12.17
CA ILE A 280 7.93 1.25 11.46
C ILE A 280 7.27 0.32 12.46
N GLY A 281 6.06 -0.11 12.17
CA GLY A 281 5.29 -0.95 13.06
C GLY A 281 4.40 -1.96 12.35
N ILE A 282 3.80 -2.81 13.16
CA ILE A 282 2.76 -3.74 12.75
C ILE A 282 1.41 -3.05 12.88
N LEU A 283 0.58 -3.25 11.88
CA LEU A 283 -0.78 -2.77 11.79
C LEU A 283 -1.74 -3.94 11.71
N THR A 284 -2.78 -3.93 12.53
CA THR A 284 -3.86 -4.92 12.56
C THR A 284 -5.20 -4.24 12.78
N ARG A 285 -6.30 -4.92 12.43
CA ARG A 285 -7.64 -4.43 12.80
C ARG A 285 -7.88 -4.58 14.30
N VAL A 286 -8.62 -3.64 14.90
CA VAL A 286 -8.99 -3.66 16.33
C VAL A 286 -9.99 -4.79 16.60
N ASP A 287 -11.05 -4.87 15.81
CA ASP A 287 -12.22 -5.70 16.12
C ASP A 287 -12.23 -7.06 15.40
N THR A 288 -11.10 -7.48 14.85
CA THR A 288 -10.99 -8.74 14.12
C THR A 288 -9.88 -9.60 14.70
N PRO A 289 -10.20 -10.76 15.30
CA PRO A 289 -9.17 -11.67 15.78
C PRO A 289 -8.36 -12.21 14.59
N LEU A 290 -7.06 -12.27 14.77
CA LEU A 290 -6.15 -12.83 13.78
C LEU A 290 -6.33 -14.36 13.70
N SER A 291 -6.24 -14.93 12.50
CA SER A 291 -6.16 -16.36 12.30
C SER A 291 -4.92 -16.98 12.97
N SER A 292 -4.90 -18.27 13.20
CA SER A 292 -3.74 -18.96 13.80
C SER A 292 -2.47 -18.76 12.99
N GLY A 293 -2.57 -18.77 11.66
CA GLY A 293 -1.47 -18.46 10.75
C GLY A 293 -0.97 -17.02 10.90
N ALA A 294 -1.89 -16.05 10.94
CA ALA A 294 -1.52 -14.64 11.13
C ALA A 294 -0.87 -14.37 12.50
N GLN A 295 -1.35 -15.01 13.55
CA GLN A 295 -0.73 -14.94 14.89
C GLN A 295 0.68 -15.54 14.91
N SER A 296 0.87 -16.68 14.23
CA SER A 296 2.18 -17.31 14.09
C SER A 296 3.17 -16.41 13.34
N LEU A 297 2.72 -15.78 12.26
CA LEU A 297 3.56 -14.83 11.52
C LEU A 297 3.89 -13.59 12.35
N LEU A 298 2.92 -13.04 13.07
CA LEU A 298 3.12 -11.92 13.99
C LEU A 298 4.19 -12.26 15.04
N SER A 299 4.12 -13.45 15.63
CA SER A 299 5.13 -13.94 16.58
C SER A 299 6.52 -14.07 15.93
N ALA A 300 6.58 -14.56 14.68
CA ALA A 300 7.84 -14.68 13.93
C ALA A 300 8.44 -13.29 13.61
N ILE A 301 7.61 -12.31 13.24
CA ILE A 301 8.05 -10.93 13.03
C ILE A 301 8.67 -10.36 14.31
N ARG A 302 7.99 -10.46 15.45
CA ARG A 302 8.51 -9.97 16.74
C ARG A 302 9.84 -10.60 17.12
N LYS A 303 10.01 -11.91 16.89
CA LYS A 303 11.26 -12.64 17.18
C LYS A 303 12.40 -12.31 16.22
N SER A 304 12.10 -11.82 15.03
CA SER A 304 13.11 -11.45 14.02
C SER A 304 13.66 -10.04 14.23
N MET A 305 13.11 -9.29 15.19
CA MET A 305 13.61 -7.96 15.54
C MET A 305 14.94 -8.08 16.29
N PRO A 306 15.95 -7.26 15.95
CA PRO A 306 17.13 -7.12 16.80
C PRO A 306 16.66 -6.51 18.13
N GLY A 307 17.04 -7.12 19.23
CA GLY A 307 16.85 -6.56 20.57
C GLY A 307 17.64 -5.27 20.77
#